data_485b5b3625369b20f5541a300efeb7d3
#
_entry.id   485b5b3625369b20f5541a300efeb7d3
#
_cell.length_a   1.000
_cell.length_b   1.000
_cell.length_c   1.000
_cell.angle_alpha   90.00
_cell.angle_beta   90.00
_cell.angle_gamma   90.00
#
_symmetry.space_group_name_H-M   'P 1'
#
loop_
_entity.id
_entity.type
_entity.pdbx_description
1 polymer ?
#
loop_
_entity_poly.entity_id
_entity_poly.type
_entity_poly.pdbx_seq_one_letter_code
_entity_poly.pdbx_strand_id
1 'polypeptide(L)'
;MVGGHAEELNFNLESPHKWSFEWGWNNESYSKSDIHFKGIDHQFTLHGVRATDTQKTLTPLSLFNTYLNPGKITIPQTNARIAYQINSDTAFALNLDHMKYVVSDSQTVSASGQYLQKNYQNSDKQYLSPAFMHYEHTDGLNVVSLEYEKKYPINHLPGNLKMQFFALLGAGIVIPKSNVTMTMLGQVRNDKFHLAGTNLDVAGGLEFDFSKEYFARTSYKVGRVHLSDVVTSARQDKASQKFNYQEASLTFGLRF
;
A
#
# COMPACT_ATOMS: atom_id res chain seq x y z
N MET A 1 -24.81 -52.01 -27.30
CA MET A 1 -23.70 -51.05 -27.28
C MET A 1 -24.33 -49.64 -27.34
N VAL A 2 -24.45 -48.99 -26.22
CA VAL A 2 -24.94 -47.61 -26.13
C VAL A 2 -23.70 -46.78 -25.82
N GLY A 3 -23.24 -46.06 -26.86
CA GLY A 3 -22.12 -45.12 -26.72
C GLY A 3 -22.63 -43.84 -26.06
N GLY A 4 -22.26 -43.65 -24.79
CA GLY A 4 -22.45 -42.38 -24.13
C GLY A 4 -21.41 -41.38 -24.63
N HIS A 5 -21.82 -40.40 -25.41
CA HIS A 5 -21.04 -39.20 -25.65
C HIS A 5 -20.99 -38.41 -24.34
N ALA A 6 -19.84 -38.39 -23.70
CA ALA A 6 -19.53 -37.36 -22.70
C ALA A 6 -19.40 -36.06 -23.50
N GLU A 7 -20.40 -35.17 -23.40
CA GLU A 7 -20.25 -33.78 -23.78
C GLU A 7 -19.15 -33.18 -22.90
N GLU A 8 -17.98 -32.94 -23.49
CA GLU A 8 -17.00 -32.02 -22.92
C GLU A 8 -17.67 -30.64 -22.81
N LEU A 9 -18.07 -30.31 -21.59
CA LEU A 9 -18.49 -28.97 -21.25
C LEU A 9 -17.29 -28.02 -21.44
N ASN A 10 -17.14 -27.52 -22.65
CA ASN A 10 -16.25 -26.39 -22.96
C ASN A 10 -16.81 -25.16 -22.22
N PHE A 11 -16.33 -24.97 -20.98
CA PHE A 11 -16.56 -23.75 -20.24
C PHE A 11 -15.73 -22.63 -20.88
N ASN A 12 -16.26 -22.00 -21.91
CA ASN A 12 -15.79 -20.68 -22.32
C ASN A 12 -16.05 -19.72 -21.16
N LEU A 13 -14.99 -19.43 -20.40
CA LEU A 13 -14.97 -18.49 -19.27
C LEU A 13 -14.92 -17.02 -19.75
N GLU A 14 -15.40 -16.73 -20.95
CA GLU A 14 -15.57 -15.34 -21.35
C GLU A 14 -16.73 -14.74 -20.53
N SER A 15 -16.36 -14.03 -19.46
CA SER A 15 -17.30 -13.13 -18.81
C SER A 15 -17.73 -12.10 -19.86
N PRO A 16 -19.03 -11.85 -20.06
CA PRO A 16 -19.51 -10.78 -20.95
C PRO A 16 -19.06 -9.40 -20.44
N HIS A 17 -18.62 -9.32 -19.20
CA HIS A 17 -18.20 -8.11 -18.52
C HIS A 17 -16.71 -7.86 -18.71
N LYS A 18 -16.38 -6.69 -19.28
CA LYS A 18 -14.99 -6.29 -19.51
C LYS A 18 -14.41 -5.44 -18.38
N TRP A 19 -15.25 -4.85 -17.58
CA TRP A 19 -14.84 -4.02 -16.47
C TRP A 19 -15.08 -4.72 -15.16
N SER A 20 -14.22 -4.46 -14.20
CA SER A 20 -14.45 -4.82 -12.80
C SER A 20 -13.99 -3.68 -11.89
N PHE A 21 -14.68 -3.55 -10.77
CA PHE A 21 -14.30 -2.72 -9.65
C PHE A 21 -14.18 -3.59 -8.42
N GLU A 22 -13.13 -3.39 -7.64
CA GLU A 22 -12.95 -4.04 -6.35
C GLU A 22 -12.50 -3.04 -5.30
N TRP A 23 -12.92 -3.29 -4.09
CA TRP A 23 -12.57 -2.52 -2.91
C TRP A 23 -12.43 -3.43 -1.71
N GLY A 24 -11.51 -3.09 -0.80
CA GLY A 24 -11.29 -3.83 0.42
C GLY A 24 -10.23 -3.23 1.30
N TRP A 25 -9.60 -4.07 2.09
CA TRP A 25 -8.65 -3.68 3.12
C TRP A 25 -7.28 -4.29 2.87
N ASN A 26 -6.26 -3.54 3.27
CA ASN A 26 -4.86 -3.94 3.24
C ASN A 26 -4.21 -3.81 4.62
N ASN A 27 -3.07 -4.45 4.77
CA ASN A 27 -2.19 -4.36 5.92
C ASN A 27 -0.75 -4.45 5.45
N GLU A 28 0.12 -3.54 5.93
CA GLU A 28 1.49 -3.46 5.47
C GLU A 28 2.51 -3.69 6.57
N SER A 29 3.68 -4.12 6.10
CA SER A 29 4.93 -4.08 6.86
C SER A 29 6.03 -3.44 6.01
N TYR A 30 6.93 -2.72 6.68
CA TYR A 30 7.96 -1.91 6.03
C TYR A 30 9.36 -2.35 6.41
N SER A 31 10.28 -2.34 5.45
CA SER A 31 11.70 -2.48 5.75
C SER A 31 12.22 -1.26 6.51
N LYS A 32 13.28 -1.44 7.29
CA LYS A 32 14.05 -0.29 7.78
C LYS A 32 14.55 0.54 6.60
N SER A 33 14.64 1.85 6.80
CA SER A 33 15.07 2.79 5.77
C SER A 33 15.81 3.98 6.35
N ASP A 34 16.62 4.62 5.51
CA ASP A 34 17.23 5.89 5.83
C ASP A 34 16.30 7.01 5.40
N ILE A 35 16.13 8.02 6.25
CA ILE A 35 15.37 9.22 5.96
C ILE A 35 16.33 10.40 5.94
N HIS A 36 16.47 11.01 4.76
CA HIS A 36 17.32 12.17 4.57
C HIS A 36 16.47 13.44 4.61
N PHE A 37 16.77 14.35 5.53
CA PHE A 37 16.12 15.65 5.72
C PHE A 37 17.01 16.75 5.17
N LYS A 38 16.41 17.71 4.46
CA LYS A 38 17.10 18.87 3.90
C LYS A 38 16.23 20.12 4.01
N GLY A 39 16.73 21.15 4.65
CA GLY A 39 16.10 22.43 4.81
C GLY A 39 17.13 23.57 4.81
N ILE A 40 16.67 24.77 5.17
CA ILE A 40 17.51 25.99 5.15
C ILE A 40 18.63 25.88 6.21
N ASP A 41 18.31 25.32 7.37
CA ASP A 41 19.15 25.31 8.58
C ASP A 41 19.53 23.90 9.04
N HIS A 42 19.22 22.88 8.21
CA HIS A 42 19.57 21.51 8.52
C HIS A 42 19.74 20.66 7.25
N GLN A 43 20.67 19.71 7.34
CA GLN A 43 20.80 18.61 6.38
C GLN A 43 21.35 17.41 7.13
N PHE A 44 20.49 16.43 7.40
CA PHE A 44 20.86 15.25 8.16
C PHE A 44 20.13 13.99 7.68
N THR A 45 20.67 12.85 8.05
CA THR A 45 20.09 11.54 7.76
C THR A 45 19.92 10.75 9.04
N LEU A 46 18.75 10.17 9.23
CA LEU A 46 18.47 9.17 10.23
C LEU A 46 18.58 7.80 9.57
N HIS A 47 19.45 6.93 10.08
CA HIS A 47 19.76 5.64 9.45
C HIS A 47 19.03 4.49 10.10
N GLY A 48 18.46 3.60 9.27
CA GLY A 48 17.84 2.36 9.72
C GLY A 48 16.55 2.58 10.52
N VAL A 49 15.81 3.63 10.21
CA VAL A 49 14.53 3.97 10.84
C VAL A 49 13.50 2.88 10.61
N ARG A 50 12.83 2.48 11.69
CA ARG A 50 11.67 1.57 11.64
C ARG A 50 10.39 2.38 11.58
N ALA A 51 9.47 1.91 10.75
CA ALA A 51 8.12 2.39 10.69
C ALA A 51 7.13 1.23 10.78
N THR A 52 5.94 1.53 11.21
CA THR A 52 4.84 0.58 11.35
C THR A 52 3.60 1.11 10.66
N ASP A 53 2.76 0.19 10.31
CA ASP A 53 1.37 0.41 10.02
C ASP A 53 0.61 0.76 11.34
N THR A 54 -0.41 1.58 11.26
CA THR A 54 -1.24 2.00 12.41
C THR A 54 -2.59 1.31 12.45
N GLN A 55 -2.68 0.09 12.03
CA GLN A 55 -3.93 -0.63 12.09
C GLN A 55 -4.45 -0.79 13.52
N LYS A 56 -5.74 -0.57 13.68
CA LYS A 56 -6.43 -0.97 14.91
C LYS A 56 -6.52 -2.48 14.96
N THR A 57 -6.25 -3.04 16.13
CA THR A 57 -6.42 -4.47 16.37
C THR A 57 -7.80 -4.92 15.92
N LEU A 58 -7.85 -5.96 15.11
CA LEU A 58 -9.12 -6.54 14.66
C LEU A 58 -9.80 -7.23 15.83
N THR A 59 -10.93 -6.68 16.25
CA THR A 59 -11.82 -7.22 17.28
C THR A 59 -13.24 -7.24 16.72
N PRO A 60 -14.17 -8.03 17.28
CA PRO A 60 -15.57 -7.97 16.85
C PRO A 60 -16.14 -6.54 16.88
N LEU A 61 -15.75 -5.75 17.89
CA LEU A 61 -16.20 -4.36 18.03
C LEU A 61 -15.60 -3.47 16.95
N SER A 62 -14.29 -3.56 16.66
CA SER A 62 -13.64 -2.77 15.62
C SER A 62 -14.10 -3.19 14.23
N LEU A 63 -14.42 -4.47 14.02
CA LEU A 63 -14.96 -4.95 12.74
C LEU A 63 -16.25 -4.17 12.39
N PHE A 64 -17.23 -4.11 13.29
CA PHE A 64 -18.50 -3.43 13.03
C PHE A 64 -18.38 -1.91 13.10
N ASN A 65 -17.64 -1.37 14.06
CA ASN A 65 -17.58 0.07 14.29
C ASN A 65 -16.60 0.81 13.38
N THR A 66 -15.68 0.11 12.72
CA THR A 66 -14.64 0.71 11.90
C THR A 66 -14.60 0.10 10.50
N TYR A 67 -14.34 -1.20 10.39
CA TYR A 67 -14.10 -1.84 9.10
C TYR A 67 -15.36 -1.97 8.24
N LEU A 68 -16.49 -2.32 8.82
CA LEU A 68 -17.77 -2.46 8.12
C LEU A 68 -18.66 -1.20 8.21
N ASN A 69 -18.14 -0.10 8.75
CA ASN A 69 -18.89 1.14 8.87
C ASN A 69 -18.69 2.04 7.64
N PRO A 70 -19.72 2.22 6.79
CA PRO A 70 -19.59 3.04 5.57
C PRO A 70 -19.19 4.49 5.82
N GLY A 71 -19.50 5.05 7.01
CA GLY A 71 -19.10 6.40 7.40
C GLY A 71 -17.63 6.54 7.81
N LYS A 72 -16.89 5.41 7.86
CA LYS A 72 -15.49 5.38 8.29
C LYS A 72 -14.58 4.66 7.27
N ILE A 73 -14.98 4.66 6.02
CA ILE A 73 -14.29 3.92 4.93
C ILE A 73 -12.82 4.30 4.74
N THR A 74 -12.45 5.52 5.14
CA THR A 74 -11.07 6.03 5.03
C THR A 74 -10.23 5.87 6.29
N ILE A 75 -10.81 5.37 7.39
CA ILE A 75 -10.07 5.14 8.65
C ILE A 75 -9.23 3.88 8.58
N PRO A 76 -9.75 2.71 8.13
CA PRO A 76 -8.90 1.57 7.82
C PRO A 76 -8.08 1.82 6.56
N GLN A 77 -6.97 1.11 6.44
CA GLN A 77 -6.23 1.06 5.18
C GLN A 77 -7.06 0.30 4.16
N THR A 78 -7.07 0.80 2.93
CA THR A 78 -7.95 0.28 1.89
C THR A 78 -7.29 0.26 0.51
N ASN A 79 -7.72 -0.70 -0.31
CA ASN A 79 -7.45 -0.73 -1.73
C ASN A 79 -8.73 -0.42 -2.50
N ALA A 80 -8.60 0.27 -3.62
CA ALA A 80 -9.63 0.41 -4.63
C ALA A 80 -9.01 0.17 -6.01
N ARG A 81 -9.61 -0.69 -6.81
CA ARG A 81 -9.06 -1.08 -8.11
C ARG A 81 -10.15 -1.14 -9.17
N ILE A 82 -9.90 -0.53 -10.31
CA ILE A 82 -10.71 -0.70 -11.52
C ILE A 82 -9.87 -1.39 -12.57
N ALA A 83 -10.39 -2.49 -13.14
CA ALA A 83 -9.67 -3.27 -14.13
C ALA A 83 -10.47 -3.43 -15.43
N TYR A 84 -9.75 -3.48 -16.53
CA TYR A 84 -10.25 -3.77 -17.85
C TYR A 84 -9.68 -5.09 -18.36
N GLN A 85 -10.54 -6.06 -18.62
CA GLN A 85 -10.19 -7.37 -19.14
C GLN A 85 -9.95 -7.29 -20.65
N ILE A 86 -8.73 -7.61 -21.08
CA ILE A 86 -8.36 -7.61 -22.50
C ILE A 86 -8.80 -8.92 -23.15
N ASN A 87 -8.55 -10.03 -22.46
CA ASN A 87 -8.93 -11.38 -22.86
C ASN A 87 -9.22 -12.23 -21.63
N SER A 88 -9.48 -13.52 -21.78
CA SER A 88 -9.89 -14.42 -20.69
C SER A 88 -8.94 -14.47 -19.49
N ASP A 89 -7.67 -14.15 -19.68
CA ASP A 89 -6.63 -14.31 -18.66
C ASP A 89 -5.78 -13.06 -18.41
N THR A 90 -6.02 -11.96 -19.11
CA THR A 90 -5.18 -10.76 -19.06
C THR A 90 -6.00 -9.50 -18.82
N ALA A 91 -5.59 -8.69 -17.85
CA ALA A 91 -6.20 -7.41 -17.57
C ALA A 91 -5.17 -6.30 -17.36
N PHE A 92 -5.58 -5.06 -17.61
CA PHE A 92 -4.94 -3.86 -17.07
C PHE A 92 -5.81 -3.22 -16.02
N ALA A 93 -5.19 -2.64 -15.00
CA ALA A 93 -5.93 -1.98 -13.95
C ALA A 93 -5.28 -0.67 -13.51
N LEU A 94 -6.12 0.22 -12.98
CA LEU A 94 -5.72 1.34 -12.16
C LEU A 94 -6.02 0.97 -10.72
N ASN A 95 -5.02 0.98 -9.88
CA ASN A 95 -5.11 0.64 -8.46
C ASN A 95 -4.75 1.82 -7.57
N LEU A 96 -5.45 1.96 -6.47
CA LEU A 96 -5.17 2.89 -5.38
C LEU A 96 -4.96 2.10 -4.10
N ASP A 97 -3.73 2.09 -3.58
CA ASP A 97 -3.42 1.60 -2.24
C ASP A 97 -3.36 2.79 -1.27
N HIS A 98 -4.25 2.81 -0.30
CA HIS A 98 -4.26 3.78 0.78
C HIS A 98 -3.56 3.16 1.99
N MET A 99 -2.24 3.23 2.00
CA MET A 99 -1.38 2.71 3.05
C MET A 99 -1.16 3.73 4.17
N LYS A 100 -0.62 3.28 5.30
CA LYS A 100 -0.18 4.13 6.42
C LYS A 100 1.25 3.79 6.80
N TYR A 101 2.06 4.82 6.97
CA TYR A 101 3.46 4.71 7.35
C TYR A 101 3.75 5.64 8.51
N VAL A 102 4.09 5.08 9.67
CA VAL A 102 4.40 5.85 10.88
C VAL A 102 5.76 5.45 11.40
N VAL A 103 6.67 6.42 11.46
CA VAL A 103 7.95 6.21 12.12
C VAL A 103 7.72 5.89 13.59
N SER A 104 8.21 4.75 14.03
CA SER A 104 8.00 4.28 15.40
C SER A 104 8.75 5.19 16.39
N ASP A 105 8.03 5.68 17.38
CA ASP A 105 8.62 6.35 18.52
C ASP A 105 9.45 5.38 19.38
N SER A 106 10.26 5.92 20.28
CA SER A 106 11.05 5.16 21.25
C SER A 106 12.05 4.20 20.62
N GLN A 107 12.61 4.57 19.46
CA GLN A 107 13.74 3.87 18.85
C GLN A 107 15.00 4.74 18.85
N THR A 108 16.15 4.08 18.94
CA THR A 108 17.45 4.72 18.78
C THR A 108 18.03 4.33 17.43
N VAL A 109 18.39 5.35 16.64
CA VAL A 109 18.96 5.19 15.30
C VAL A 109 20.31 5.87 15.20
N SER A 110 21.09 5.55 14.18
CA SER A 110 22.28 6.36 13.88
C SER A 110 21.86 7.63 13.15
N ALA A 111 22.61 8.71 13.36
CA ALA A 111 22.39 9.98 12.71
C ALA A 111 23.69 10.51 12.09
N SER A 112 23.59 11.19 10.95
CA SER A 112 24.71 11.88 10.32
C SER A 112 24.26 13.18 9.69
N GLY A 113 25.20 14.13 9.49
CA GLY A 113 24.90 15.44 8.93
C GLY A 113 24.77 16.52 10.01
N GLN A 114 24.02 17.58 9.71
CA GLN A 114 23.97 18.75 10.58
C GLN A 114 22.52 19.15 10.90
N TYR A 115 22.22 19.39 12.18
CA TYR A 115 21.03 20.09 12.67
C TYR A 115 21.33 20.76 14.02
N LEU A 116 20.62 21.82 14.36
CA LEU A 116 20.84 22.61 15.59
C LEU A 116 22.29 23.01 15.78
N GLN A 117 22.99 23.44 14.73
CA GLN A 117 24.40 23.82 14.74
C GLN A 117 25.35 22.71 15.20
N LYS A 118 24.90 21.48 15.31
CA LYS A 118 25.67 20.30 15.67
C LYS A 118 25.87 19.40 14.45
N ASN A 119 27.12 18.96 14.28
CA ASN A 119 27.47 17.96 13.26
C ASN A 119 27.40 16.56 13.87
N TYR A 120 26.74 15.67 13.21
CA TYR A 120 26.57 14.26 13.56
C TYR A 120 27.33 13.37 12.59
N GLN A 121 28.06 12.41 13.12
CA GLN A 121 28.70 11.34 12.33
C GLN A 121 27.87 10.08 12.41
N ASN A 122 28.04 9.15 11.48
CA ASN A 122 27.25 7.91 11.41
C ASN A 122 27.29 7.06 12.71
N SER A 123 28.29 7.25 13.57
CA SER A 123 28.40 6.63 14.89
C SER A 123 27.48 7.25 15.95
N ASP A 124 27.04 8.49 15.73
CA ASP A 124 26.22 9.21 16.69
C ASP A 124 24.83 8.61 16.76
N LYS A 125 24.30 8.51 17.97
CA LYS A 125 22.97 7.94 18.23
C LYS A 125 21.97 9.04 18.50
N GLN A 126 20.81 8.89 17.87
CA GLN A 126 19.65 9.76 18.07
C GLN A 126 18.48 8.93 18.57
N TYR A 127 17.93 9.31 19.71
CA TYR A 127 16.68 8.75 20.22
C TYR A 127 15.50 9.49 19.57
N LEU A 128 14.64 8.73 18.91
CA LEU A 128 13.42 9.27 18.27
C LEU A 128 12.28 9.25 19.27
N SER A 129 11.69 10.41 19.48
CA SER A 129 10.54 10.63 20.35
C SER A 129 9.74 11.83 19.83
N PRO A 130 8.51 12.06 20.30
CA PRO A 130 7.74 13.25 19.94
C PRO A 130 8.43 14.56 20.27
N ALA A 131 9.33 14.57 21.29
CA ALA A 131 10.15 15.75 21.62
C ALA A 131 11.24 16.01 20.58
N PHE A 132 11.67 15.01 19.81
CA PHE A 132 12.61 15.16 18.71
C PHE A 132 11.87 15.47 17.42
N MET A 133 11.06 14.54 16.93
CA MET A 133 10.24 14.73 15.74
C MET A 133 9.07 13.72 15.69
N HIS A 134 8.06 14.06 14.92
CA HIS A 134 7.02 13.15 14.46
C HIS A 134 7.04 13.09 12.93
N TYR A 135 6.97 11.88 12.35
CA TYR A 135 7.00 11.68 10.90
C TYR A 135 6.07 10.52 10.53
N GLU A 136 5.03 10.86 9.79
CA GLU A 136 4.03 9.88 9.36
C GLU A 136 3.37 10.26 8.03
N HIS A 137 2.77 9.25 7.39
CA HIS A 137 1.88 9.37 6.24
C HIS A 137 0.57 8.62 6.57
N THR A 138 -0.19 9.09 7.59
CA THR A 138 -1.37 8.38 8.10
C THR A 138 -2.68 8.79 7.46
N ASP A 139 -2.76 10.01 6.96
CA ASP A 139 -3.89 10.43 6.12
C ASP A 139 -3.71 9.98 4.66
N GLY A 140 -2.77 9.04 4.45
CA GLY A 140 -2.50 8.29 3.24
C GLY A 140 -1.04 8.36 2.79
N LEU A 141 -0.37 7.21 2.77
CA LEU A 141 0.71 6.92 1.84
C LEU A 141 0.04 6.39 0.57
N ASN A 142 -0.60 7.29 -0.21
CA ASN A 142 -1.39 6.87 -1.36
C ASN A 142 -0.48 6.48 -2.52
N VAL A 143 -0.63 5.27 -3.01
CA VAL A 143 0.04 4.76 -4.22
C VAL A 143 -1.00 4.58 -5.30
N VAL A 144 -0.84 5.28 -6.41
CA VAL A 144 -1.67 5.12 -7.60
C VAL A 144 -0.85 4.41 -8.67
N SER A 145 -1.22 3.17 -9.00
CA SER A 145 -0.48 2.29 -9.90
C SER A 145 -1.28 1.87 -11.12
N LEU A 146 -0.60 1.78 -12.25
CA LEU A 146 -1.04 0.97 -13.38
C LEU A 146 -0.52 -0.45 -13.18
N GLU A 147 -1.42 -1.42 -13.31
CA GLU A 147 -1.12 -2.84 -13.12
C GLU A 147 -1.40 -3.64 -14.40
N TYR A 148 -0.50 -4.55 -14.72
CA TYR A 148 -0.70 -5.62 -15.68
C TYR A 148 -0.93 -6.92 -14.92
N GLU A 149 -2.02 -7.61 -15.20
CA GLU A 149 -2.43 -8.82 -14.50
C GLU A 149 -2.58 -10.00 -15.47
N LYS A 150 -2.12 -11.16 -15.01
CA LYS A 150 -2.33 -12.45 -15.66
C LYS A 150 -3.03 -13.40 -14.69
N LYS A 151 -4.10 -14.05 -15.17
CA LYS A 151 -4.92 -15.00 -14.41
C LYS A 151 -4.70 -16.43 -14.88
N TYR A 152 -4.78 -17.38 -13.96
CA TYR A 152 -4.58 -18.80 -14.17
C TYR A 152 -5.73 -19.56 -13.50
N PRO A 153 -6.69 -20.12 -14.26
CA PRO A 153 -7.81 -20.89 -13.71
C PRO A 153 -7.30 -22.11 -12.94
N ILE A 154 -7.89 -22.36 -11.78
CA ILE A 154 -7.65 -23.59 -11.00
C ILE A 154 -8.76 -24.58 -11.30
N ASN A 155 -8.41 -25.61 -12.04
CA ASN A 155 -9.35 -26.65 -12.46
C ASN A 155 -9.50 -27.72 -11.36
N HIS A 156 -10.56 -28.51 -11.45
CA HIS A 156 -10.84 -29.67 -10.58
C HIS A 156 -11.11 -29.34 -9.10
N LEU A 157 -11.75 -28.20 -8.85
CA LEU A 157 -12.22 -27.89 -7.49
C LEU A 157 -13.53 -28.62 -7.16
N PRO A 158 -13.75 -29.02 -5.90
CA PRO A 158 -14.98 -29.66 -5.48
C PRO A 158 -16.20 -28.72 -5.67
N GLY A 159 -17.32 -29.31 -6.11
CA GLY A 159 -18.57 -28.56 -6.31
C GLY A 159 -18.49 -27.56 -7.46
N ASN A 160 -19.19 -26.45 -7.32
CA ASN A 160 -19.23 -25.36 -8.33
C ASN A 160 -18.29 -24.19 -7.97
N LEU A 161 -17.29 -24.43 -7.11
CA LEU A 161 -16.34 -23.40 -6.72
C LEU A 161 -15.45 -23.04 -7.91
N LYS A 162 -15.44 -21.76 -8.27
CA LYS A 162 -14.54 -21.21 -9.28
C LYS A 162 -13.47 -20.38 -8.58
N MET A 163 -12.24 -20.71 -8.87
CA MET A 163 -11.08 -20.04 -8.29
C MET A 163 -9.99 -19.86 -9.34
N GLN A 164 -9.29 -18.74 -9.27
CA GLN A 164 -8.17 -18.43 -10.16
C GLN A 164 -6.99 -17.95 -9.31
N PHE A 165 -5.80 -18.40 -9.66
CA PHE A 165 -4.58 -17.73 -9.23
C PHE A 165 -4.35 -16.54 -10.16
N PHE A 166 -3.85 -15.42 -9.64
CA PHE A 166 -3.39 -14.31 -10.45
C PHE A 166 -1.99 -13.85 -10.02
N ALA A 167 -1.28 -13.27 -10.98
CA ALA A 167 -0.03 -12.56 -10.75
C ALA A 167 -0.12 -11.19 -11.44
N LEU A 168 0.43 -10.16 -10.82
CA LEU A 168 0.46 -8.83 -11.39
C LEU A 168 1.80 -8.13 -11.19
N LEU A 169 2.05 -7.16 -12.07
CA LEU A 169 3.16 -6.21 -12.00
C LEU A 169 2.56 -4.81 -12.01
N GLY A 170 2.96 -3.96 -11.06
CA GLY A 170 2.51 -2.59 -10.90
C GLY A 170 3.62 -1.57 -10.96
N ALA A 171 3.31 -0.41 -11.52
CA ALA A 171 4.16 0.77 -11.50
C ALA A 171 3.32 2.02 -11.26
N GLY A 172 3.75 2.89 -10.36
CA GLY A 172 2.90 3.99 -9.92
C GLY A 172 3.63 5.20 -9.36
N ILE A 173 2.82 6.18 -8.99
CA ILE A 173 3.22 7.41 -8.30
C ILE A 173 2.75 7.36 -6.86
N VAL A 174 3.47 8.07 -5.99
CA VAL A 174 3.16 8.15 -4.57
C VAL A 174 2.78 9.58 -4.19
N ILE A 175 1.57 9.73 -3.64
CA ILE A 175 0.99 11.02 -3.26
C ILE A 175 0.65 10.97 -1.76
N PRO A 176 1.66 11.11 -0.88
CA PRO A 176 1.42 11.07 0.55
C PRO A 176 0.74 12.34 1.04
N LYS A 177 -0.06 12.20 2.10
CA LYS A 177 -0.37 13.30 3.00
C LYS A 177 0.49 13.13 4.24
N SER A 178 1.58 13.90 4.29
CA SER A 178 2.63 13.76 5.29
C SER A 178 2.39 14.67 6.47
N ASN A 179 2.25 14.09 7.65
CA ASN A 179 2.27 14.82 8.91
C ASN A 179 3.69 14.78 9.48
N VAL A 180 4.40 15.88 9.33
CA VAL A 180 5.76 16.03 9.84
C VAL A 180 5.80 17.19 10.85
N THR A 181 6.29 16.90 12.04
CA THR A 181 6.54 17.90 13.08
C THR A 181 7.98 17.74 13.54
N MET A 182 8.82 18.73 13.22
CA MET A 182 10.22 18.74 13.65
C MET A 182 10.34 19.58 14.95
N THR A 183 9.96 18.95 16.06
CA THR A 183 9.93 19.59 17.39
C THR A 183 11.29 20.14 17.77
N MET A 184 12.37 19.40 17.44
CA MET A 184 13.75 19.83 17.74
C MET A 184 14.18 21.10 16.98
N LEU A 185 13.47 21.48 15.89
CA LEU A 185 13.72 22.70 15.13
C LEU A 185 12.65 23.77 15.40
N GLY A 186 11.71 23.53 16.33
CA GLY A 186 10.60 24.43 16.60
C GLY A 186 9.61 24.53 15.44
N GLN A 187 9.63 23.58 14.50
CA GLN A 187 8.72 23.58 13.36
C GLN A 187 7.40 22.92 13.74
N VAL A 188 6.31 23.57 13.36
CA VAL A 188 4.96 23.07 13.56
C VAL A 188 4.58 22.09 12.45
N ARG A 189 3.57 21.28 12.71
CA ARG A 189 2.97 20.31 11.77
C ARG A 189 2.74 20.94 10.39
N ASN A 190 3.25 20.25 9.36
CA ASN A 190 2.90 20.49 7.98
C ASN A 190 2.19 19.23 7.44
N ASP A 191 1.00 19.41 6.88
CA ASP A 191 0.08 18.32 6.53
C ASP A 191 -0.61 18.63 5.19
N LYS A 192 0.05 18.30 4.09
CA LYS A 192 -0.44 18.55 2.73
C LYS A 192 -0.19 17.35 1.83
N PHE A 193 -1.12 17.10 0.90
CA PHE A 193 -0.88 16.16 -0.20
C PHE A 193 0.21 16.71 -1.13
N HIS A 194 1.12 15.84 -1.53
CA HIS A 194 2.20 16.18 -2.43
C HIS A 194 2.60 14.96 -3.28
N LEU A 195 2.82 15.17 -4.57
CA LEU A 195 3.40 14.13 -5.42
C LEU A 195 4.88 13.98 -5.05
N ALA A 196 5.19 12.97 -4.26
CA ALA A 196 6.49 12.84 -3.61
C ALA A 196 7.38 11.74 -4.19
N GLY A 197 6.85 10.85 -5.03
CA GLY A 197 7.69 9.74 -5.47
C GLY A 197 7.04 8.74 -6.39
N THR A 198 7.68 7.57 -6.50
CA THR A 198 7.29 6.47 -7.38
C THR A 198 7.24 5.15 -6.64
N ASN A 199 6.52 4.19 -7.21
CA ASN A 199 6.36 2.83 -6.72
C ASN A 199 6.56 1.82 -7.83
N LEU A 200 7.14 0.66 -7.49
CA LEU A 200 7.15 -0.55 -8.30
C LEU A 200 6.77 -1.73 -7.40
N ASP A 201 5.91 -2.60 -7.88
CA ASP A 201 5.45 -3.75 -7.11
C ASP A 201 5.15 -4.97 -7.99
N VAL A 202 5.09 -6.12 -7.34
CA VAL A 202 4.57 -7.37 -7.87
C VAL A 202 3.64 -7.98 -6.83
N ALA A 203 2.57 -8.62 -7.28
CA ALA A 203 1.68 -9.33 -6.38
C ALA A 203 1.21 -10.65 -6.99
N GLY A 204 0.76 -11.53 -6.12
CA GLY A 204 0.06 -12.74 -6.47
C GLY A 204 -1.05 -13.03 -5.47
N GLY A 205 -2.06 -13.78 -5.90
CA GLY A 205 -3.18 -14.04 -5.03
C GLY A 205 -4.21 -15.00 -5.64
N LEU A 206 -5.31 -15.13 -4.93
CA LEU A 206 -6.43 -15.97 -5.33
C LEU A 206 -7.70 -15.12 -5.49
N GLU A 207 -8.40 -15.38 -6.57
CA GLU A 207 -9.72 -14.81 -6.85
C GLU A 207 -10.75 -15.92 -6.75
N PHE A 208 -11.83 -15.68 -6.00
CA PHE A 208 -12.94 -16.59 -5.74
C PHE A 208 -14.21 -16.01 -6.35
N ASP A 209 -14.78 -16.70 -7.31
CA ASP A 209 -16.02 -16.27 -7.97
C ASP A 209 -17.25 -16.82 -7.22
N PHE A 210 -18.11 -15.92 -6.74
CA PHE A 210 -19.39 -16.27 -6.13
C PHE A 210 -20.51 -16.35 -7.17
N SER A 211 -20.41 -15.51 -8.21
CA SER A 211 -21.28 -15.50 -9.40
C SER A 211 -20.48 -15.05 -10.61
N LYS A 212 -21.15 -14.78 -11.72
CA LYS A 212 -20.51 -14.17 -12.90
C LYS A 212 -20.06 -12.73 -12.63
N GLU A 213 -20.81 -12.05 -11.75
CA GLU A 213 -20.62 -10.63 -11.42
C GLU A 213 -19.76 -10.42 -10.17
N TYR A 214 -19.94 -11.24 -9.12
CA TYR A 214 -19.34 -11.01 -7.80
C TYR A 214 -18.18 -11.94 -7.52
N PHE A 215 -17.11 -11.37 -6.98
CA PHE A 215 -15.91 -12.11 -6.57
C PHE A 215 -15.29 -11.54 -5.30
N ALA A 216 -14.41 -12.31 -4.66
CA ALA A 216 -13.49 -11.84 -3.65
C ALA A 216 -12.06 -12.18 -4.03
N ARG A 217 -11.11 -11.39 -3.56
CA ARG A 217 -9.67 -11.62 -3.80
C ARG A 217 -8.90 -11.52 -2.50
N THR A 218 -7.93 -12.40 -2.37
CA THR A 218 -6.83 -12.25 -1.40
C THR A 218 -5.54 -12.07 -2.17
N SER A 219 -4.69 -11.15 -1.76
CA SER A 219 -3.39 -10.94 -2.40
C SER A 219 -2.26 -10.74 -1.40
N TYR A 220 -1.07 -11.01 -1.88
CA TYR A 220 0.17 -10.63 -1.24
C TYR A 220 1.02 -9.88 -2.25
N LYS A 221 1.36 -8.63 -1.91
CA LYS A 221 2.12 -7.69 -2.74
C LYS A 221 3.46 -7.42 -2.08
N VAL A 222 4.52 -7.34 -2.86
CA VAL A 222 5.81 -6.82 -2.44
C VAL A 222 6.19 -5.68 -3.36
N GLY A 223 6.63 -4.57 -2.77
CA GLY A 223 6.93 -3.38 -3.56
C GLY A 223 8.04 -2.55 -2.96
N ARG A 224 8.45 -1.56 -3.73
CA ARG A 224 9.45 -0.57 -3.37
C ARG A 224 8.96 0.82 -3.66
N VAL A 225 8.94 1.63 -2.61
CA VAL A 225 8.63 3.06 -2.68
C VAL A 225 9.92 3.86 -2.70
N HIS A 226 9.97 4.86 -3.57
CA HIS A 226 10.99 5.88 -3.61
C HIS A 226 10.34 7.26 -3.47
N LEU A 227 10.38 7.82 -2.26
CA LEU A 227 9.99 9.18 -1.96
C LEU A 227 11.21 10.09 -2.16
N SER A 228 11.16 10.97 -3.13
CA SER A 228 12.24 11.90 -3.46
C SER A 228 11.99 13.32 -2.95
N ASP A 229 10.74 13.65 -2.64
CA ASP A 229 10.29 15.02 -2.41
C ASP A 229 9.13 15.13 -1.41
N VAL A 230 9.30 14.62 -0.19
CA VAL A 230 8.32 14.79 0.88
C VAL A 230 8.47 16.17 1.50
N VAL A 231 7.44 17.01 1.43
CA VAL A 231 7.44 18.34 2.06
C VAL A 231 7.28 18.19 3.58
N THR A 232 8.23 18.72 4.35
CA THR A 232 8.27 18.55 5.81
C THR A 232 7.93 19.81 6.60
N SER A 233 7.91 20.98 5.96
CA SER A 233 7.57 22.25 6.62
C SER A 233 6.88 23.24 5.69
N ALA A 234 6.28 24.29 6.26
CA ALA A 234 5.74 25.40 5.51
C ALA A 234 6.79 26.19 4.71
N ARG A 235 8.09 26.05 5.08
CA ARG A 235 9.24 26.66 4.38
C ARG A 235 9.69 25.84 3.18
N GLN A 236 8.98 24.76 2.85
CA GLN A 236 9.32 23.82 1.78
C GLN A 236 10.60 23.01 2.05
N ASP A 237 10.95 22.83 3.33
CA ASP A 237 11.96 21.84 3.69
C ASP A 237 11.48 20.44 3.27
N LYS A 238 12.40 19.55 2.95
CA LYS A 238 12.09 18.28 2.29
C LYS A 238 12.72 17.08 3.00
N ALA A 239 12.09 15.93 2.81
CA ALA A 239 12.69 14.64 3.12
C ALA A 239 12.68 13.72 1.89
N SER A 240 13.64 12.81 1.83
CA SER A 240 13.69 11.73 0.86
C SER A 240 13.95 10.40 1.54
N GLN A 241 13.39 9.33 0.96
CA GLN A 241 13.39 8.02 1.59
C GLN A 241 13.17 6.91 0.54
N LYS A 242 13.75 5.73 0.77
CA LYS A 242 13.49 4.53 -0.01
C LYS A 242 13.25 3.36 0.93
N PHE A 243 12.17 2.63 0.73
CA PHE A 243 11.86 1.44 1.52
C PHE A 243 11.14 0.39 0.68
N ASN A 244 11.24 -0.86 1.10
CA ASN A 244 10.43 -1.93 0.59
C ASN A 244 9.24 -2.14 1.52
N TYR A 245 8.13 -2.61 0.96
CA TYR A 245 6.95 -2.99 1.73
C TYR A 245 6.43 -4.36 1.31
N GLN A 246 5.69 -4.95 2.20
CA GLN A 246 4.89 -6.14 1.99
C GLN A 246 3.47 -5.80 2.40
N GLU A 247 2.51 -6.20 1.59
CA GLU A 247 1.09 -5.93 1.79
C GLU A 247 0.30 -7.21 1.67
N ALA A 248 -0.60 -7.45 2.60
CA ALA A 248 -1.64 -8.46 2.49
C ALA A 248 -2.99 -7.75 2.32
N SER A 249 -3.81 -8.17 1.36
CA SER A 249 -5.11 -7.55 1.13
C SER A 249 -6.25 -8.57 0.99
N LEU A 250 -7.46 -8.07 1.29
CA LEU A 250 -8.73 -8.75 1.04
C LEU A 250 -9.67 -7.75 0.40
N THR A 251 -10.12 -8.03 -0.82
CA THR A 251 -11.03 -7.17 -1.57
C THR A 251 -12.27 -7.95 -2.03
N PHE A 252 -13.35 -7.21 -2.26
CA PHE A 252 -14.59 -7.69 -2.85
C PHE A 252 -14.88 -6.90 -4.10
N GLY A 253 -15.29 -7.58 -5.16
CA GLY A 253 -15.44 -6.98 -6.47
C GLY A 253 -16.72 -7.32 -7.21
N LEU A 254 -17.01 -6.44 -8.16
CA LEU A 254 -18.12 -6.54 -9.10
C LEU A 254 -17.58 -6.41 -10.52
N ARG A 255 -18.06 -7.28 -11.44
CA ARG A 255 -17.84 -7.20 -12.90
C ARG A 255 -19.05 -6.63 -13.59
N PHE A 256 -18.85 -5.78 -14.60
CA PHE A 256 -19.91 -5.11 -15.36
C PHE A 256 -19.48 -4.76 -16.79
#